data_5b0cb6cdb9c992d1b27aa1edecf2fb3d
#
_entry.id   5b0cb6cdb9c992d1b27aa1edecf2fb3d
#
_cell.length_a   1.000
_cell.length_b   1.000
_cell.length_c   1.000
_cell.angle_alpha   90.00
_cell.angle_beta   90.00
_cell.angle_gamma   90.00
#
_symmetry.space_group_name_H-M   'P 1'
#
loop_
_entity.id
_entity.type
_entity.pdbx_description
1 polymer ?
#
loop_
_entity_poly.entity_id
_entity_poly.type
_entity_poly.pdbx_seq_one_letter_code
_entity_poly.pdbx_strand_id
1 'polypeptide(L)'
;PVNGATFDAHQEPFVTIPRPTDIDADASGRLYVSSWKNGQFNYDGPNIGFVAMITPIDFVPQPVPAVADLTALSLVELLRHPSAAMRLHVQRELLRRVAGADSNTRASVTAALRAVADDSSASQHARVVALWTLRQANAAAFGLAAASWLGDEELAEHAIRAVADLAGNADVQPALVAAVREQLSSPSPRVQAAAVIAAGRLGDREAASRLLQVASQPLEDAGADAAEPIDDWRLPHPQRVLPHLAMQAVVALDAVDACIEALPGSSSRGALWALKHLHSAEAVDGLFRTLASTRDDTLRQEIWTTLIRLSRCEGDYTADSPGWWGTRPDTTGPYYDREEWSESERIAEAVAVALGEAAEPLATHLKDQLARHVVEIGGGAAAPVAAMDELAEPIAVPA
;
A
#
# COMPACT_ATOMS: atom_id res chain seq x y z
N PRO A 1 -10.60 -9.53 -13.78
CA PRO A 1 -9.35 -9.69 -14.50
C PRO A 1 -8.24 -8.82 -13.88
N VAL A 2 -6.96 -9.20 -14.10
CA VAL A 2 -5.82 -8.38 -13.70
C VAL A 2 -5.74 -7.15 -14.60
N ASN A 3 -5.53 -5.97 -14.00
CA ASN A 3 -5.35 -4.71 -14.71
C ASN A 3 -4.16 -3.97 -14.08
N GLY A 4 -3.00 -3.97 -14.75
CA GLY A 4 -1.77 -3.41 -14.21
C GLY A 4 -1.39 -4.04 -12.85
N ALA A 5 -1.13 -3.20 -11.86
CA ALA A 5 -0.82 -3.62 -10.48
C ALA A 5 -2.07 -3.95 -9.64
N THR A 6 -3.26 -3.83 -10.21
CA THR A 6 -4.55 -4.07 -9.55
C THR A 6 -5.42 -5.02 -10.37
N PHE A 7 -6.74 -4.91 -10.28
CA PHE A 7 -7.69 -5.74 -11.02
C PHE A 7 -8.97 -4.95 -11.34
N ASP A 8 -9.66 -5.34 -12.41
CA ASP A 8 -11.00 -4.86 -12.69
C ASP A 8 -12.01 -5.66 -11.86
N ALA A 9 -12.82 -4.95 -11.09
CA ALA A 9 -13.91 -5.57 -10.34
C ALA A 9 -15.11 -5.82 -11.25
N HIS A 10 -15.66 -7.02 -11.18
CA HIS A 10 -16.92 -7.37 -11.80
C HIS A 10 -17.84 -7.90 -10.71
N GLN A 11 -19.04 -7.34 -10.61
CA GLN A 11 -20.02 -7.70 -9.59
C GLN A 11 -21.24 -8.34 -10.25
N GLU A 12 -21.57 -9.55 -9.83
CA GLU A 12 -22.78 -10.25 -10.23
C GLU A 12 -23.59 -10.64 -9.00
N PRO A 13 -24.93 -10.56 -9.07
CA PRO A 13 -25.80 -11.09 -8.02
C PRO A 13 -25.60 -12.61 -7.90
N PHE A 14 -25.28 -13.07 -6.70
CA PHE A 14 -25.11 -14.50 -6.41
C PHE A 14 -26.31 -15.09 -5.66
N VAL A 15 -26.71 -14.43 -4.57
CA VAL A 15 -27.85 -14.83 -3.75
C VAL A 15 -28.44 -13.62 -3.04
N THR A 16 -29.76 -13.57 -2.90
CA THR A 16 -30.44 -12.49 -2.16
C THR A 16 -30.73 -12.95 -0.74
N ILE A 17 -30.11 -12.27 0.22
CA ILE A 17 -30.32 -12.46 1.65
C ILE A 17 -30.58 -11.09 2.27
N PRO A 18 -31.59 -10.93 3.15
CA PRO A 18 -31.84 -9.66 3.83
C PRO A 18 -30.61 -9.27 4.66
N ARG A 19 -30.03 -8.10 4.41
CA ARG A 19 -28.90 -7.50 5.16
C ARG A 19 -27.83 -8.51 5.62
N PRO A 20 -27.06 -9.12 4.71
CA PRO A 20 -25.94 -9.96 5.08
C PRO A 20 -24.91 -9.12 5.85
N THR A 21 -24.39 -9.65 6.94
CA THR A 21 -23.39 -8.99 7.77
C THR A 21 -22.00 -9.60 7.63
N ASP A 22 -21.95 -10.90 7.32
CA ASP A 22 -20.70 -11.62 7.12
C ASP A 22 -20.93 -12.89 6.29
N ILE A 23 -19.86 -13.38 5.65
CA ILE A 23 -19.85 -14.62 4.89
C ILE A 23 -18.58 -15.40 5.17
N ASP A 24 -18.71 -16.71 5.43
CA ASP A 24 -17.58 -17.62 5.62
C ASP A 24 -17.82 -18.94 4.91
N ALA A 25 -16.74 -19.70 4.69
CA ALA A 25 -16.77 -21.01 4.04
C ALA A 25 -16.17 -22.09 4.94
N ASP A 26 -16.82 -23.25 5.06
CA ASP A 26 -16.22 -24.39 5.74
C ASP A 26 -15.23 -25.16 4.84
N ALA A 27 -14.51 -26.09 5.45
CA ALA A 27 -13.53 -26.91 4.75
C ALA A 27 -14.13 -27.86 3.71
N SER A 28 -15.45 -28.13 3.77
CA SER A 28 -16.16 -28.95 2.80
C SER A 28 -16.69 -28.15 1.60
N GLY A 29 -16.60 -26.81 1.64
CA GLY A 29 -17.03 -25.92 0.57
C GLY A 29 -18.43 -25.35 0.71
N ARG A 30 -19.08 -25.49 1.89
CA ARG A 30 -20.35 -24.83 2.19
C ARG A 30 -20.10 -23.37 2.55
N LEU A 31 -21.01 -22.48 2.13
CA LEU A 31 -21.00 -21.09 2.53
C LEU A 31 -22.01 -20.85 3.67
N TYR A 32 -21.61 -20.01 4.60
CA TYR A 32 -22.45 -19.57 5.71
C TYR A 32 -22.54 -18.05 5.69
N VAL A 33 -23.77 -17.53 5.76
CA VAL A 33 -24.04 -16.08 5.75
C VAL A 33 -24.82 -15.72 6.99
N SER A 34 -24.27 -14.82 7.79
CA SER A 34 -24.99 -14.22 8.91
C SER A 34 -25.85 -13.06 8.43
N SER A 35 -27.04 -12.92 9.00
CA SER A 35 -28.02 -11.91 8.57
C SER A 35 -29.10 -11.65 9.62
N TRP A 36 -30.01 -10.71 9.33
CA TRP A 36 -31.15 -10.31 10.18
C TRP A 36 -32.45 -10.35 9.41
N LYS A 37 -33.53 -10.84 10.07
CA LYS A 37 -34.81 -11.10 9.39
C LYS A 37 -35.45 -9.90 8.72
N ASN A 38 -35.40 -8.71 9.31
CA ASN A 38 -36.16 -7.56 8.84
C ASN A 38 -35.31 -6.44 8.23
N GLY A 39 -34.01 -6.65 8.09
CA GLY A 39 -33.12 -5.64 7.53
C GLY A 39 -33.08 -4.30 8.29
N GLN A 40 -33.64 -4.21 9.48
CA GLN A 40 -33.63 -3.01 10.33
C GLN A 40 -32.74 -3.25 11.55
N PHE A 41 -32.10 -2.17 12.05
CA PHE A 41 -31.34 -2.18 13.30
C PHE A 41 -32.28 -2.25 14.50
N ASN A 42 -33.15 -3.26 14.56
CA ASN A 42 -34.01 -3.52 15.67
C ASN A 42 -33.52 -4.78 16.39
N TYR A 43 -33.06 -4.61 17.61
CA TYR A 43 -32.55 -5.68 18.47
C TYR A 43 -33.60 -6.25 19.41
N ASP A 44 -34.85 -5.82 19.29
CA ASP A 44 -35.93 -6.25 20.17
C ASP A 44 -36.52 -7.57 19.71
N GLY A 45 -36.56 -8.55 20.59
CA GLY A 45 -37.22 -9.83 20.39
C GLY A 45 -36.28 -11.01 20.13
N PRO A 46 -36.79 -12.23 20.24
CA PRO A 46 -36.04 -13.45 20.01
C PRO A 46 -35.86 -13.73 18.51
N ASN A 47 -34.74 -14.35 18.14
CA ASN A 47 -34.51 -14.88 16.80
C ASN A 47 -34.50 -13.84 15.66
N ILE A 48 -33.97 -12.67 15.90
CA ILE A 48 -33.81 -11.61 14.89
C ILE A 48 -32.69 -11.97 13.93
N GLY A 49 -31.52 -12.36 14.47
CA GLY A 49 -30.38 -12.84 13.68
C GLY A 49 -30.56 -14.28 13.25
N PHE A 50 -29.97 -14.64 12.13
CA PHE A 50 -29.89 -16.02 11.65
C PHE A 50 -28.60 -16.25 10.87
N VAL A 51 -28.22 -17.51 10.72
CA VAL A 51 -27.17 -17.97 9.80
C VAL A 51 -27.81 -18.85 8.76
N ALA A 52 -27.62 -18.49 7.49
CA ALA A 52 -28.03 -19.30 6.35
C ALA A 52 -26.83 -20.13 5.86
N MET A 53 -27.05 -21.39 5.59
CA MET A 53 -26.11 -22.25 4.87
C MET A 53 -26.50 -22.29 3.40
N ILE A 54 -25.56 -22.03 2.51
CA ILE A 54 -25.76 -22.03 1.06
C ILE A 54 -24.92 -23.15 0.46
N THR A 55 -25.54 -24.01 -0.32
CA THR A 55 -24.89 -25.08 -1.06
C THR A 55 -25.44 -25.18 -2.46
N PRO A 56 -24.69 -25.59 -3.49
CA PRO A 56 -25.24 -25.99 -4.77
C PRO A 56 -26.24 -27.15 -4.62
N ILE A 57 -27.19 -27.28 -5.54
CA ILE A 57 -28.24 -28.31 -5.49
C ILE A 57 -27.62 -29.72 -5.44
N ASP A 58 -26.60 -29.99 -6.23
CA ASP A 58 -25.91 -31.29 -6.31
C ASP A 58 -24.63 -31.35 -5.46
N PHE A 59 -24.56 -30.53 -4.41
CA PHE A 59 -23.36 -30.45 -3.57
C PHE A 59 -23.16 -31.73 -2.76
N VAL A 60 -21.99 -32.35 -2.99
CA VAL A 60 -21.53 -33.48 -2.18
C VAL A 60 -20.42 -33.01 -1.27
N PRO A 61 -20.65 -32.96 0.06
CA PRO A 61 -19.63 -32.53 1.00
C PRO A 61 -18.38 -33.40 0.90
N GLN A 62 -17.21 -32.79 0.77
CA GLN A 62 -15.95 -33.53 0.88
C GLN A 62 -15.68 -33.88 2.35
N PRO A 63 -15.23 -35.10 2.64
CA PRO A 63 -14.84 -35.47 3.99
C PRO A 63 -13.74 -34.55 4.52
N VAL A 64 -13.95 -34.00 5.70
CA VAL A 64 -12.94 -33.19 6.37
C VAL A 64 -12.10 -34.11 7.27
N PRO A 65 -10.81 -34.34 6.99
CA PRO A 65 -9.97 -35.18 7.83
C PRO A 65 -9.79 -34.58 9.23
N ALA A 66 -9.70 -35.43 10.22
CA ALA A 66 -9.36 -35.02 11.60
C ALA A 66 -7.90 -34.58 11.65
N VAL A 67 -7.63 -33.31 11.35
CA VAL A 67 -6.26 -32.74 11.27
C VAL A 67 -5.44 -32.98 12.53
N ALA A 68 -6.12 -33.11 13.70
CA ALA A 68 -5.46 -33.39 14.97
C ALA A 68 -4.77 -34.77 15.02
N ASP A 69 -5.27 -35.73 14.25
CA ASP A 69 -4.78 -37.13 14.27
C ASP A 69 -3.69 -37.40 13.23
N LEU A 70 -3.44 -36.44 12.32
CA LEU A 70 -2.48 -36.59 11.24
C LEU A 70 -1.04 -36.30 11.69
N THR A 71 -0.06 -36.91 11.02
CA THR A 71 1.36 -36.57 11.24
C THR A 71 1.66 -35.18 10.67
N ALA A 72 2.76 -34.54 11.10
CA ALA A 72 3.19 -33.26 10.55
C ALA A 72 3.45 -33.32 9.03
N LEU A 73 4.04 -34.40 8.52
CA LEU A 73 4.27 -34.58 7.10
C LEU A 73 2.96 -34.81 6.33
N SER A 74 2.00 -35.55 6.90
CA SER A 74 0.65 -35.68 6.28
C SER A 74 -0.07 -34.33 6.20
N LEU A 75 0.13 -33.44 7.19
CA LEU A 75 -0.40 -32.08 7.14
C LEU A 75 0.25 -31.27 6.01
N VAL A 76 1.55 -31.39 5.75
CA VAL A 76 2.21 -30.74 4.62
C VAL A 76 1.57 -31.15 3.30
N GLU A 77 1.30 -32.45 3.09
CA GLU A 77 0.61 -32.93 1.88
C GLU A 77 -0.80 -32.36 1.74
N LEU A 78 -1.53 -32.16 2.85
CA LEU A 78 -2.85 -31.55 2.84
C LEU A 78 -2.85 -30.05 2.47
N LEU A 79 -1.71 -29.39 2.42
CA LEU A 79 -1.62 -28.03 1.82
C LEU A 79 -1.94 -28.02 0.33
N ARG A 80 -1.94 -29.17 -0.33
CA ARG A 80 -2.38 -29.36 -1.73
C ARG A 80 -3.91 -29.42 -1.90
N HIS A 81 -4.65 -29.44 -0.80
CA HIS A 81 -6.12 -29.56 -0.83
C HIS A 81 -6.76 -28.36 -1.58
N PRO A 82 -7.79 -28.58 -2.42
CA PRO A 82 -8.43 -27.51 -3.19
C PRO A 82 -9.13 -26.46 -2.33
N SER A 83 -9.69 -26.84 -1.18
CA SER A 83 -10.38 -25.92 -0.26
C SER A 83 -9.39 -24.98 0.45
N ALA A 84 -9.60 -23.65 0.30
CA ALA A 84 -8.82 -22.65 1.01
C ALA A 84 -9.00 -22.75 2.54
N ALA A 85 -10.23 -22.99 3.01
CA ALA A 85 -10.53 -23.17 4.42
C ALA A 85 -9.75 -24.37 5.01
N MET A 86 -9.69 -25.49 4.26
CA MET A 86 -8.87 -26.65 4.67
C MET A 86 -7.39 -26.31 4.75
N ARG A 87 -6.82 -25.67 3.70
CA ARG A 87 -5.41 -25.29 3.70
C ARG A 87 -5.05 -24.39 4.90
N LEU A 88 -5.91 -23.40 5.21
CA LEU A 88 -5.71 -22.52 6.36
C LEU A 88 -5.76 -23.27 7.69
N HIS A 89 -6.71 -24.21 7.82
CA HIS A 89 -6.86 -25.03 9.01
C HIS A 89 -5.63 -25.92 9.23
N VAL A 90 -5.16 -26.57 8.18
CA VAL A 90 -3.95 -27.38 8.16
C VAL A 90 -2.71 -26.54 8.49
N GLN A 91 -2.57 -25.36 7.89
CA GLN A 91 -1.46 -24.45 8.15
C GLN A 91 -1.38 -24.08 9.65
N ARG A 92 -2.51 -23.70 10.24
CA ARG A 92 -2.58 -23.34 11.67
C ARG A 92 -2.13 -24.50 12.56
N GLU A 93 -2.63 -25.71 12.30
CA GLU A 93 -2.26 -26.91 13.09
C GLU A 93 -0.78 -27.26 12.89
N LEU A 94 -0.26 -27.18 11.65
CA LEU A 94 1.13 -27.45 11.36
C LEU A 94 2.07 -26.47 12.09
N LEU A 95 1.77 -25.17 12.05
CA LEU A 95 2.55 -24.14 12.75
C LEU A 95 2.53 -24.34 14.27
N ARG A 96 1.37 -24.70 14.84
CA ARG A 96 1.24 -25.02 16.26
C ARG A 96 2.14 -26.17 16.66
N ARG A 97 2.24 -27.23 15.83
CA ARG A 97 3.10 -28.39 16.10
C ARG A 97 4.57 -28.08 15.94
N VAL A 98 4.94 -27.38 14.88
CA VAL A 98 6.35 -27.04 14.60
C VAL A 98 6.93 -26.17 15.72
N ALA A 99 6.13 -25.31 16.35
CA ALA A 99 6.57 -24.50 17.49
C ALA A 99 7.10 -25.34 18.66
N GLY A 100 6.50 -26.52 18.92
CA GLY A 100 6.90 -27.46 20.02
C GLY A 100 7.72 -28.65 19.53
N ALA A 101 8.09 -28.74 18.25
CA ALA A 101 8.76 -29.90 17.69
C ALA A 101 10.26 -29.94 18.04
N ASP A 102 10.82 -31.15 18.04
CA ASP A 102 12.27 -31.36 18.07
C ASP A 102 12.94 -30.90 16.75
N SER A 103 14.27 -30.81 16.75
CA SER A 103 15.04 -30.33 15.60
C SER A 103 14.89 -31.20 14.37
N ASN A 104 14.75 -32.49 14.48
CA ASN A 104 14.64 -33.44 13.38
C ASN A 104 13.26 -33.29 12.69
N THR A 105 12.20 -33.25 13.51
CA THR A 105 10.83 -33.02 13.03
C THR A 105 10.73 -31.65 12.31
N ARG A 106 11.32 -30.61 12.90
CA ARG A 106 11.35 -29.26 12.31
C ARG A 106 12.09 -29.24 10.99
N ALA A 107 13.25 -29.90 10.90
CA ALA A 107 14.01 -30.01 9.64
C ALA A 107 13.24 -30.77 8.58
N SER A 108 12.58 -31.88 8.93
CA SER A 108 11.79 -32.66 7.98
C SER A 108 10.59 -31.89 7.43
N VAL A 109 9.87 -31.16 8.29
CA VAL A 109 8.76 -30.30 7.88
C VAL A 109 9.25 -29.15 7.00
N THR A 110 10.37 -28.51 7.35
CA THR A 110 11.01 -27.46 6.55
C THR A 110 11.32 -27.96 5.13
N ALA A 111 11.94 -29.12 5.02
CA ALA A 111 12.28 -29.72 3.71
C ALA A 111 11.01 -30.07 2.90
N ALA A 112 9.99 -30.63 3.55
CA ALA A 112 8.73 -30.96 2.89
C ALA A 112 7.97 -29.74 2.42
N LEU A 113 7.89 -28.66 3.22
CA LEU A 113 7.28 -27.39 2.82
C LEU A 113 7.99 -26.78 1.60
N ARG A 114 9.33 -26.80 1.61
CA ARG A 114 10.11 -26.35 0.47
C ARG A 114 9.81 -27.18 -0.77
N ALA A 115 9.76 -28.49 -0.64
CA ALA A 115 9.45 -29.38 -1.76
C ALA A 115 8.06 -29.09 -2.39
N VAL A 116 7.04 -28.76 -1.56
CA VAL A 116 5.71 -28.34 -2.10
C VAL A 116 5.80 -27.00 -2.80
N ALA A 117 6.56 -26.03 -2.28
CA ALA A 117 6.73 -24.73 -2.94
C ALA A 117 7.51 -24.83 -4.26
N ASP A 118 8.50 -25.73 -4.34
CA ASP A 118 9.33 -25.96 -5.54
C ASP A 118 8.62 -26.83 -6.60
N ASP A 119 7.52 -27.50 -6.25
CA ASP A 119 6.80 -28.41 -7.16
C ASP A 119 5.92 -27.63 -8.16
N SER A 120 6.45 -27.40 -9.36
CA SER A 120 5.72 -26.72 -10.45
C SER A 120 4.48 -27.48 -10.97
N SER A 121 4.29 -28.75 -10.60
CA SER A 121 3.07 -29.50 -10.91
C SER A 121 1.95 -29.30 -9.90
N ALA A 122 2.26 -28.76 -8.72
CA ALA A 122 1.26 -28.39 -7.71
C ALA A 122 0.53 -27.10 -8.11
N SER A 123 -0.70 -26.93 -7.60
CA SER A 123 -1.43 -25.68 -7.83
C SER A 123 -0.69 -24.49 -7.19
N GLN A 124 -0.77 -23.31 -7.82
CA GLN A 124 -0.24 -22.07 -7.25
C GLN A 124 -0.66 -21.86 -5.79
N HIS A 125 -1.92 -22.16 -5.45
CA HIS A 125 -2.42 -22.02 -4.09
C HIS A 125 -1.67 -22.92 -3.09
N ALA A 126 -1.36 -24.16 -3.48
CA ALA A 126 -0.58 -25.08 -2.66
C ALA A 126 0.85 -24.58 -2.47
N ARG A 127 1.48 -24.15 -3.54
CA ARG A 127 2.85 -23.60 -3.52
C ARG A 127 2.93 -22.34 -2.65
N VAL A 128 1.99 -21.42 -2.82
CA VAL A 128 1.91 -20.17 -2.04
C VAL A 128 1.70 -20.45 -0.54
N VAL A 129 0.77 -21.33 -0.18
CA VAL A 129 0.54 -21.63 1.25
C VAL A 129 1.74 -22.34 1.86
N ALA A 130 2.44 -23.21 1.12
CA ALA A 130 3.66 -23.86 1.59
C ALA A 130 4.80 -22.84 1.82
N LEU A 131 4.98 -21.89 0.90
CA LEU A 131 5.92 -20.77 1.02
C LEU A 131 5.65 -19.94 2.29
N TRP A 132 4.41 -19.51 2.49
CA TRP A 132 4.04 -18.73 3.67
C TRP A 132 4.14 -19.53 4.97
N THR A 133 3.83 -20.83 4.93
CA THR A 133 4.01 -21.72 6.08
C THR A 133 5.49 -21.87 6.43
N LEU A 134 6.35 -22.04 5.42
CA LEU A 134 7.81 -22.10 5.61
C LEU A 134 8.33 -20.80 6.23
N ARG A 135 7.89 -19.64 5.71
CA ARG A 135 8.26 -18.32 6.23
C ARG A 135 7.93 -18.20 7.74
N GLN A 136 6.76 -18.68 8.16
CA GLN A 136 6.32 -18.62 9.55
C GLN A 136 6.97 -19.69 10.44
N ALA A 137 7.19 -20.86 9.90
CA ALA A 137 7.78 -21.99 10.65
C ALA A 137 9.30 -21.86 10.83
N ASN A 138 9.99 -21.32 9.82
CA ASN A 138 11.46 -21.23 9.79
C ASN A 138 11.91 -20.09 8.86
N ALA A 139 11.97 -18.88 9.42
CA ALA A 139 12.34 -17.66 8.66
C ALA A 139 13.74 -17.76 8.02
N ALA A 140 14.72 -18.37 8.71
CA ALA A 140 16.07 -18.53 8.19
C ALA A 140 16.11 -19.47 6.97
N ALA A 141 15.43 -20.63 7.05
CA ALA A 141 15.32 -21.54 5.90
C ALA A 141 14.55 -20.94 4.73
N PHE A 142 13.51 -20.15 5.02
CA PHE A 142 12.81 -19.38 4.01
C PHE A 142 13.75 -18.37 3.33
N GLY A 143 14.51 -17.57 4.08
CA GLY A 143 15.45 -16.58 3.55
C GLY A 143 16.48 -17.19 2.60
N LEU A 144 16.96 -18.42 2.90
CA LEU A 144 17.88 -19.15 2.02
C LEU A 144 17.21 -19.64 0.71
N ALA A 145 15.92 -19.93 0.74
CA ALA A 145 15.18 -20.44 -0.42
C ALA A 145 14.57 -19.32 -1.27
N ALA A 146 14.23 -18.18 -0.68
CA ALA A 146 13.39 -17.14 -1.28
C ALA A 146 13.91 -16.64 -2.64
N ALA A 147 15.23 -16.50 -2.79
CA ALA A 147 15.85 -16.04 -4.04
C ALA A 147 15.48 -16.91 -5.25
N SER A 148 15.28 -18.23 -5.06
CA SER A 148 14.90 -19.14 -6.15
C SER A 148 13.47 -18.92 -6.66
N TRP A 149 12.61 -18.28 -5.87
CA TRP A 149 11.21 -18.02 -6.22
C TRP A 149 10.96 -16.63 -6.79
N LEU A 150 11.95 -15.73 -6.76
CA LEU A 150 11.80 -14.37 -7.29
C LEU A 150 11.66 -14.32 -8.82
N GLY A 151 12.13 -15.36 -9.52
CA GLY A 151 11.96 -15.51 -10.97
C GLY A 151 10.79 -16.42 -11.39
N ASP A 152 10.05 -16.97 -10.46
CA ASP A 152 8.91 -17.86 -10.73
C ASP A 152 7.63 -17.03 -10.93
N GLU A 153 6.98 -17.18 -12.09
CA GLU A 153 5.80 -16.36 -12.45
C GLU A 153 4.65 -16.48 -11.45
N GLU A 154 4.47 -17.63 -10.80
CA GLU A 154 3.41 -17.87 -9.85
C GLU A 154 3.75 -17.47 -8.42
N LEU A 155 5.04 -17.48 -8.07
CA LEU A 155 5.48 -17.27 -6.69
C LEU A 155 6.15 -15.92 -6.44
N ALA A 156 6.70 -15.25 -7.46
CA ALA A 156 7.52 -14.06 -7.29
C ALA A 156 6.85 -12.98 -6.43
N GLU A 157 5.60 -12.64 -6.72
CA GLU A 157 4.84 -11.65 -5.92
C GLU A 157 4.75 -12.07 -4.45
N HIS A 158 4.44 -13.34 -4.18
CA HIS A 158 4.27 -13.87 -2.83
C HIS A 158 5.61 -14.01 -2.10
N ALA A 159 6.66 -14.42 -2.81
CA ALA A 159 8.01 -14.53 -2.26
C ALA A 159 8.54 -13.15 -1.83
N ILE A 160 8.37 -12.12 -2.66
CA ILE A 160 8.77 -10.74 -2.35
C ILE A 160 8.01 -10.22 -1.13
N ARG A 161 6.69 -10.42 -1.07
CA ARG A 161 5.87 -10.04 0.09
C ARG A 161 6.33 -10.73 1.37
N ALA A 162 6.64 -12.03 1.28
CA ALA A 162 7.13 -12.81 2.41
C ALA A 162 8.55 -12.37 2.84
N VAL A 163 9.41 -11.94 1.90
CA VAL A 163 10.70 -11.31 2.20
C VAL A 163 10.51 -9.96 2.91
N ALA A 164 9.58 -9.14 2.44
CA ALA A 164 9.26 -7.86 3.09
C ALA A 164 8.83 -8.03 4.55
N ASP A 165 8.19 -9.14 4.89
CA ASP A 165 7.82 -9.48 6.28
C ASP A 165 9.01 -9.89 7.15
N LEU A 166 10.20 -10.04 6.58
CA LEU A 166 11.45 -10.20 7.33
C LEU A 166 12.04 -8.86 7.78
N ALA A 167 11.43 -7.74 7.44
CA ALA A 167 11.92 -6.42 7.83
C ALA A 167 12.16 -6.35 9.34
N GLY A 168 13.33 -5.81 9.74
CA GLY A 168 13.75 -5.77 11.13
C GLY A 168 14.34 -7.08 11.66
N ASN A 169 14.36 -8.15 10.87
CA ASN A 169 15.01 -9.40 11.22
C ASN A 169 16.49 -9.37 10.78
N ALA A 170 17.40 -9.66 11.69
CA ALA A 170 18.85 -9.71 11.42
C ALA A 170 19.25 -10.79 10.39
N ASP A 171 18.36 -11.73 10.09
CA ASP A 171 18.61 -12.84 9.16
C ASP A 171 18.41 -12.47 7.68
N VAL A 172 17.96 -11.25 7.37
CA VAL A 172 17.80 -10.81 5.97
C VAL A 172 19.16 -10.53 5.36
N GLN A 173 19.54 -11.38 4.41
CA GLN A 173 20.83 -11.25 3.73
C GLN A 173 20.82 -10.09 2.72
N PRO A 174 21.87 -9.25 2.65
CA PRO A 174 21.95 -8.17 1.66
C PRO A 174 21.76 -8.62 0.21
N ALA A 175 22.25 -9.82 -0.12
CA ALA A 175 22.05 -10.40 -1.45
C ALA A 175 20.56 -10.66 -1.79
N LEU A 176 19.75 -11.01 -0.80
CA LEU A 176 18.30 -11.18 -0.98
C LEU A 176 17.60 -9.83 -1.18
N VAL A 177 18.02 -8.80 -0.45
CA VAL A 177 17.53 -7.42 -0.64
C VAL A 177 17.86 -6.93 -2.06
N ALA A 178 19.09 -7.14 -2.51
CA ALA A 178 19.50 -6.80 -3.88
C ALA A 178 18.67 -7.55 -4.93
N ALA A 179 18.42 -8.85 -4.74
CA ALA A 179 17.58 -9.64 -5.64
C ALA A 179 16.12 -9.16 -5.69
N VAL A 180 15.56 -8.68 -4.56
CA VAL A 180 14.24 -8.02 -4.53
C VAL A 180 14.29 -6.69 -5.27
N ARG A 181 15.36 -5.90 -5.11
CA ARG A 181 15.56 -4.62 -5.83
C ARG A 181 15.52 -4.80 -7.36
N GLU A 182 16.10 -5.87 -7.88
CA GLU A 182 16.05 -6.18 -9.32
C GLU A 182 14.60 -6.34 -9.82
N GLN A 183 13.68 -6.79 -8.96
CA GLN A 183 12.27 -6.95 -9.31
C GLN A 183 11.51 -5.62 -9.46
N LEU A 184 12.11 -4.48 -9.10
CA LEU A 184 11.60 -3.15 -9.44
C LEU A 184 11.52 -2.93 -10.96
N SER A 185 12.20 -3.76 -11.75
CA SER A 185 12.18 -3.75 -13.22
C SER A 185 11.34 -4.90 -13.82
N SER A 186 10.61 -5.63 -12.99
CA SER A 186 9.78 -6.75 -13.45
C SER A 186 8.76 -6.29 -14.50
N PRO A 187 8.56 -7.06 -15.57
CA PRO A 187 7.50 -6.80 -16.55
C PRO A 187 6.09 -7.03 -15.97
N SER A 188 5.97 -7.73 -14.85
CA SER A 188 4.71 -7.90 -14.13
C SER A 188 4.47 -6.73 -13.18
N PRO A 189 3.44 -5.90 -13.39
CA PRO A 189 3.15 -4.76 -12.51
C PRO A 189 2.85 -5.19 -11.06
N ARG A 190 2.31 -6.40 -10.84
CA ARG A 190 2.04 -6.93 -9.51
C ARG A 190 3.33 -7.31 -8.77
N VAL A 191 4.27 -7.94 -9.47
CA VAL A 191 5.61 -8.23 -8.93
C VAL A 191 6.35 -6.94 -8.64
N GLN A 192 6.28 -5.98 -9.56
CA GLN A 192 6.88 -4.65 -9.37
C GLN A 192 6.28 -3.93 -8.15
N ALA A 193 4.95 -3.96 -7.96
CA ALA A 193 4.29 -3.38 -6.79
C ALA A 193 4.76 -4.04 -5.48
N ALA A 194 4.87 -5.36 -5.47
CA ALA A 194 5.41 -6.10 -4.33
C ALA A 194 6.86 -5.69 -4.02
N ALA A 195 7.70 -5.54 -5.06
CA ALA A 195 9.10 -5.11 -4.91
C ALA A 195 9.22 -3.66 -4.38
N VAL A 196 8.36 -2.75 -4.86
CA VAL A 196 8.29 -1.37 -4.38
C VAL A 196 7.98 -1.33 -2.87
N ILE A 197 6.95 -2.05 -2.43
CA ILE A 197 6.57 -2.14 -1.02
C ILE A 197 7.70 -2.78 -0.20
N ALA A 198 8.31 -3.85 -0.73
CA ALA A 198 9.40 -4.55 -0.06
C ALA A 198 10.63 -3.65 0.13
N ALA A 199 11.01 -2.87 -0.88
CA ALA A 199 12.15 -1.94 -0.79
C ALA A 199 11.95 -0.93 0.36
N GLY A 200 10.76 -0.33 0.47
CA GLY A 200 10.44 0.58 1.57
C GLY A 200 10.50 -0.12 2.94
N ARG A 201 9.88 -1.30 3.07
CA ARG A 201 9.82 -2.04 4.34
C ARG A 201 11.17 -2.57 4.79
N LEU A 202 12.03 -2.98 3.85
CA LEU A 202 13.38 -3.47 4.12
C LEU A 202 14.39 -2.35 4.38
N GLY A 203 14.03 -1.10 4.20
CA GLY A 203 14.94 0.04 4.35
C GLY A 203 16.01 0.11 3.25
N ASP A 204 15.71 -0.37 2.05
CA ASP A 204 16.65 -0.45 0.94
C ASP A 204 16.89 0.90 0.27
N ARG A 205 17.76 1.73 0.85
CA ARG A 205 18.08 3.07 0.32
C ARG A 205 18.70 3.04 -1.07
N GLU A 206 19.35 1.95 -1.47
CA GLU A 206 19.91 1.82 -2.82
C GLU A 206 18.82 1.72 -3.90
N ALA A 207 17.58 1.42 -3.51
CA ALA A 207 16.43 1.40 -4.41
C ALA A 207 15.91 2.81 -4.76
N ALA A 208 16.30 3.87 -4.04
CA ALA A 208 15.67 5.19 -4.08
C ALA A 208 15.58 5.76 -5.50
N SER A 209 16.67 5.78 -6.26
CA SER A 209 16.68 6.30 -7.64
C SER A 209 15.71 5.53 -8.56
N ARG A 210 15.61 4.21 -8.38
CA ARG A 210 14.69 3.38 -9.17
C ARG A 210 13.24 3.61 -8.77
N LEU A 211 12.97 3.76 -7.47
CA LEU A 211 11.66 4.10 -6.95
C LEU A 211 11.20 5.46 -7.48
N LEU A 212 12.07 6.47 -7.55
CA LEU A 212 11.77 7.77 -8.14
C LEU A 212 11.43 7.68 -9.62
N GLN A 213 12.08 6.81 -10.39
CA GLN A 213 11.69 6.53 -11.79
C GLN A 213 10.28 5.95 -11.86
N VAL A 214 9.95 4.99 -11.00
CA VAL A 214 8.59 4.40 -10.93
C VAL A 214 7.56 5.44 -10.50
N ALA A 215 7.86 6.28 -9.50
CA ALA A 215 6.99 7.35 -9.03
C ALA A 215 6.71 8.42 -10.09
N SER A 216 7.61 8.55 -11.07
CA SER A 216 7.52 9.53 -12.14
C SER A 216 6.94 8.98 -13.46
N GLN A 217 6.50 7.70 -13.49
CA GLN A 217 5.92 7.12 -14.68
C GLN A 217 4.71 7.94 -15.17
N PRO A 218 4.63 8.23 -16.47
CA PRO A 218 3.48 8.94 -17.04
C PRO A 218 2.24 8.04 -16.96
N LEU A 219 1.07 8.64 -16.90
CA LEU A 219 -0.21 7.96 -17.07
C LEU A 219 -0.52 7.94 -18.57
N GLU A 220 -0.41 6.78 -19.22
CA GLU A 220 -0.45 6.68 -20.69
C GLU A 220 -1.83 6.97 -21.29
N ASP A 221 -2.92 6.77 -20.57
CA ASP A 221 -4.30 6.91 -21.10
C ASP A 221 -5.15 7.94 -20.35
N ALA A 222 -4.54 8.86 -19.64
CA ALA A 222 -5.25 10.05 -19.21
C ALA A 222 -5.50 10.91 -20.48
N GLY A 223 -6.61 10.70 -21.18
CA GLY A 223 -6.96 11.39 -22.45
C GLY A 223 -6.58 12.86 -22.53
N ALA A 224 -7.24 13.68 -23.36
CA ALA A 224 -6.93 15.10 -23.49
C ALA A 224 -6.97 15.90 -22.17
N ASP A 225 -7.49 15.29 -21.09
CA ASP A 225 -7.53 15.77 -19.71
C ASP A 225 -6.33 15.29 -18.85
N ALA A 226 -5.20 14.98 -19.47
CA ALA A 226 -3.94 14.71 -18.77
C ALA A 226 -3.43 15.85 -17.86
N ALA A 227 -4.18 16.95 -17.81
CA ALA A 227 -4.03 18.04 -16.85
C ALA A 227 -4.70 17.77 -15.49
N GLU A 228 -5.46 16.67 -15.35
CA GLU A 228 -6.00 16.27 -14.06
C GLU A 228 -4.83 15.91 -13.13
N PRO A 229 -4.76 16.54 -11.95
CA PRO A 229 -3.70 16.23 -11.01
C PRO A 229 -3.73 14.75 -10.69
N ILE A 230 -2.55 14.14 -10.58
CA ILE A 230 -2.38 12.78 -10.10
C ILE A 230 -3.08 12.54 -8.75
N ASP A 231 -3.36 13.61 -8.06
CA ASP A 231 -3.94 13.73 -6.73
C ASP A 231 -5.47 13.69 -6.72
N ASP A 232 -6.15 13.67 -7.88
CA ASP A 232 -7.60 13.53 -7.86
C ASP A 232 -8.01 12.09 -7.50
N TRP A 233 -8.21 11.88 -6.20
CA TRP A 233 -8.65 10.61 -5.64
C TRP A 233 -10.04 10.16 -6.13
N ARG A 234 -10.83 11.08 -6.70
CA ARG A 234 -12.16 10.80 -7.25
C ARG A 234 -12.10 9.97 -8.51
N LEU A 235 -10.95 9.96 -9.17
CA LEU A 235 -10.70 9.23 -10.39
C LEU A 235 -9.62 8.17 -10.17
N PRO A 236 -9.89 7.09 -9.40
CA PRO A 236 -8.93 6.03 -9.19
C PRO A 236 -8.59 5.37 -10.53
N HIS A 237 -7.30 5.37 -10.87
CA HIS A 237 -6.81 4.79 -12.12
C HIS A 237 -5.75 3.72 -11.81
N PRO A 238 -5.83 2.52 -12.42
CA PRO A 238 -4.87 1.43 -12.16
C PRO A 238 -3.41 1.84 -12.32
N GLN A 239 -3.11 2.72 -13.27
CA GLN A 239 -1.74 3.21 -13.50
C GLN A 239 -1.20 4.09 -12.36
N ARG A 240 -2.05 4.62 -11.48
CA ARG A 240 -1.63 5.42 -10.32
C ARG A 240 -1.07 4.56 -9.18
N VAL A 241 -1.37 3.27 -9.16
CA VAL A 241 -1.01 2.37 -8.07
C VAL A 241 0.51 2.32 -7.89
N LEU A 242 1.26 2.02 -8.94
CA LEU A 242 2.71 1.92 -8.88
C LEU A 242 3.39 3.25 -8.52
N PRO A 243 3.10 4.38 -9.19
CA PRO A 243 3.66 5.68 -8.82
C PRO A 243 3.40 6.07 -7.37
N HIS A 244 2.17 5.84 -6.89
CA HIS A 244 1.81 6.13 -5.50
C HIS A 244 2.59 5.26 -4.50
N LEU A 245 2.63 3.96 -4.71
CA LEU A 245 3.41 3.04 -3.86
C LEU A 245 4.90 3.40 -3.85
N ALA A 246 5.46 3.76 -5.01
CA ALA A 246 6.86 4.14 -5.12
C ALA A 246 7.18 5.44 -4.38
N MET A 247 6.31 6.45 -4.47
CA MET A 247 6.42 7.68 -3.69
C MET A 247 6.39 7.38 -2.18
N GLN A 248 5.44 6.56 -1.73
CA GLN A 248 5.35 6.16 -0.32
C GLN A 248 6.60 5.41 0.15
N ALA A 249 7.17 4.55 -0.70
CA ALA A 249 8.42 3.86 -0.38
C ALA A 249 9.60 4.83 -0.27
N VAL A 250 9.71 5.84 -1.16
CA VAL A 250 10.74 6.89 -1.08
C VAL A 250 10.63 7.68 0.21
N VAL A 251 9.40 8.03 0.62
CA VAL A 251 9.15 8.72 1.90
C VAL A 251 9.53 7.83 3.08
N ALA A 252 9.14 6.55 3.07
CA ALA A 252 9.49 5.59 4.12
C ALA A 252 11.02 5.37 4.27
N LEU A 253 11.77 5.52 3.18
CA LEU A 253 13.23 5.45 3.16
C LEU A 253 13.92 6.74 3.63
N ASP A 254 13.17 7.81 3.83
CA ASP A 254 13.73 9.14 4.11
C ASP A 254 14.82 9.52 3.08
N ALA A 255 14.52 9.33 1.79
CA ALA A 255 15.51 9.41 0.70
C ALA A 255 15.65 10.83 0.14
N VAL A 256 15.87 11.81 1.02
CA VAL A 256 15.96 13.26 0.68
C VAL A 256 17.02 13.51 -0.38
N ASP A 257 18.25 13.02 -0.20
CA ASP A 257 19.34 13.27 -1.14
C ASP A 257 19.01 12.79 -2.56
N ALA A 258 18.46 11.57 -2.67
CA ALA A 258 18.06 11.02 -3.95
C ALA A 258 16.95 11.85 -4.62
N CYS A 259 16.01 12.39 -3.83
CA CYS A 259 14.98 13.29 -4.35
C CYS A 259 15.58 14.60 -4.89
N ILE A 260 16.48 15.23 -4.13
CA ILE A 260 17.14 16.49 -4.56
C ILE A 260 17.98 16.27 -5.81
N GLU A 261 18.75 15.18 -5.90
CA GLU A 261 19.53 14.81 -7.08
C GLU A 261 18.66 14.57 -8.32
N ALA A 262 17.44 14.09 -8.13
CA ALA A 262 16.51 13.80 -9.22
C ALA A 262 15.77 15.03 -9.78
N LEU A 263 15.76 16.19 -9.09
CA LEU A 263 15.01 17.37 -9.47
C LEU A 263 15.31 17.91 -10.89
N PRO A 264 16.58 17.94 -11.38
CA PRO A 264 16.84 18.41 -12.74
C PRO A 264 16.53 17.37 -13.83
N GLY A 265 16.07 16.17 -13.46
CA GLY A 265 15.89 15.05 -14.40
C GLY A 265 14.44 14.66 -14.63
N SER A 266 14.26 13.57 -15.38
CA SER A 266 12.93 13.01 -15.70
C SER A 266 12.16 12.47 -14.50
N SER A 267 12.82 12.28 -13.37
CA SER A 267 12.22 11.81 -12.11
C SER A 267 11.81 12.95 -11.17
N SER A 268 11.86 14.21 -11.62
CA SER A 268 11.58 15.39 -10.79
C SER A 268 10.16 15.36 -10.21
N ARG A 269 9.18 14.89 -10.99
CA ARG A 269 7.78 14.77 -10.55
C ARG A 269 7.62 13.88 -9.32
N GLY A 270 8.17 12.67 -9.36
CA GLY A 270 8.12 11.74 -8.23
C GLY A 270 8.93 12.26 -7.03
N ALA A 271 10.07 12.92 -7.29
CA ALA A 271 10.90 13.53 -6.27
C ALA A 271 10.18 14.67 -5.54
N LEU A 272 9.56 15.60 -6.26
CA LEU A 272 8.78 16.69 -5.67
C LEU A 272 7.57 16.16 -4.89
N TRP A 273 6.92 15.12 -5.42
CA TRP A 273 5.82 14.50 -4.70
C TRP A 273 6.27 13.89 -3.37
N ALA A 274 7.38 13.16 -3.34
CA ALA A 274 7.93 12.62 -2.09
C ALA A 274 8.41 13.73 -1.13
N LEU A 275 9.09 14.76 -1.64
CA LEU A 275 9.60 15.88 -0.83
C LEU A 275 8.50 16.64 -0.09
N LYS A 276 7.28 16.72 -0.63
CA LYS A 276 6.11 17.30 0.07
C LYS A 276 5.77 16.63 1.41
N HIS A 277 6.28 15.42 1.63
CA HIS A 277 6.06 14.62 2.84
C HIS A 277 7.32 14.47 3.71
N LEU A 278 8.46 15.03 3.30
CA LEU A 278 9.75 14.89 3.99
C LEU A 278 10.09 16.21 4.70
N HIS A 279 9.58 16.36 5.95
CA HIS A 279 9.85 17.53 6.79
C HIS A 279 11.23 17.41 7.43
N SER A 280 12.27 17.81 6.70
CA SER A 280 13.64 17.87 7.20
C SER A 280 14.35 19.13 6.70
N ALA A 281 15.30 19.63 7.49
CA ALA A 281 16.12 20.80 7.12
C ALA A 281 16.88 20.53 5.82
N GLU A 282 17.37 19.30 5.62
CA GLU A 282 18.09 18.87 4.42
C GLU A 282 17.21 18.97 3.17
N ALA A 283 15.92 18.63 3.26
CA ALA A 283 14.97 18.78 2.16
C ALA A 283 14.78 20.25 1.79
N VAL A 284 14.57 21.11 2.79
CA VAL A 284 14.40 22.56 2.59
C VAL A 284 15.67 23.18 2.00
N ASP A 285 16.84 22.85 2.53
CA ASP A 285 18.14 23.32 2.00
C ASP A 285 18.37 22.87 0.56
N GLY A 286 18.04 21.61 0.25
CA GLY A 286 18.15 21.06 -1.09
C GLY A 286 17.23 21.78 -2.08
N LEU A 287 15.99 22.04 -1.70
CA LEU A 287 15.01 22.77 -2.51
C LEU A 287 15.47 24.22 -2.77
N PHE A 288 15.96 24.94 -1.77
CA PHE A 288 16.50 26.30 -1.95
C PHE A 288 17.74 26.32 -2.85
N ARG A 289 18.67 25.36 -2.69
CA ARG A 289 19.84 25.27 -3.58
C ARG A 289 19.42 25.03 -5.03
N THR A 290 18.48 24.14 -5.25
CA THR A 290 17.97 23.86 -6.60
C THR A 290 17.25 25.06 -7.19
N LEU A 291 16.43 25.74 -6.39
CA LEU A 291 15.72 26.97 -6.78
C LEU A 291 16.68 28.08 -7.23
N ALA A 292 17.81 28.24 -6.54
CA ALA A 292 18.82 29.23 -6.86
C ALA A 292 19.61 28.91 -8.15
N SER A 293 19.70 27.64 -8.53
CA SER A 293 20.49 27.18 -9.68
C SER A 293 19.70 26.91 -10.93
N THR A 294 18.41 26.54 -10.81
CA THR A 294 17.57 26.21 -11.96
C THR A 294 17.06 27.45 -12.71
N ARG A 295 16.98 27.32 -14.05
CA ARG A 295 16.35 28.30 -14.94
C ARG A 295 15.03 27.80 -15.52
N ASP A 296 14.61 26.60 -15.15
CA ASP A 296 13.34 26.04 -15.57
C ASP A 296 12.21 26.62 -14.71
N ASP A 297 11.37 27.43 -15.34
CA ASP A 297 10.28 28.12 -14.65
C ASP A 297 9.23 27.15 -14.09
N THR A 298 8.99 26.03 -14.76
CA THR A 298 8.08 25.00 -14.29
C THR A 298 8.61 24.34 -13.02
N LEU A 299 9.88 23.93 -13.03
CA LEU A 299 10.53 23.37 -11.86
C LEU A 299 10.58 24.38 -10.71
N ARG A 300 10.81 25.67 -10.99
CA ARG A 300 10.77 26.73 -9.97
C ARG A 300 9.40 26.82 -9.30
N GLN A 301 8.33 26.80 -10.08
CA GLN A 301 6.95 26.84 -9.55
C GLN A 301 6.65 25.61 -8.68
N GLU A 302 7.04 24.42 -9.12
CA GLU A 302 6.84 23.19 -8.37
C GLU A 302 7.69 23.13 -7.07
N ILE A 303 8.90 23.67 -7.08
CA ILE A 303 9.71 23.81 -5.86
C ILE A 303 9.02 24.75 -4.86
N TRP A 304 8.49 25.89 -5.31
CA TRP A 304 7.73 26.79 -4.45
C TRP A 304 6.47 26.14 -3.89
N THR A 305 5.73 25.39 -4.69
CA THR A 305 4.60 24.56 -4.23
C THR A 305 5.04 23.62 -3.10
N THR A 306 6.17 22.94 -3.28
CA THR A 306 6.71 22.01 -2.30
C THR A 306 7.14 22.71 -1.02
N LEU A 307 7.84 23.83 -1.10
CA LEU A 307 8.25 24.65 0.07
C LEU A 307 7.02 25.17 0.83
N ILE A 308 6.00 25.67 0.13
CA ILE A 308 4.76 26.15 0.76
C ILE A 308 4.07 24.99 1.49
N ARG A 309 4.00 23.80 0.87
CA ARG A 309 3.44 22.61 1.55
C ARG A 309 4.24 22.22 2.80
N LEU A 310 5.56 22.33 2.75
CA LEU A 310 6.46 22.03 3.87
C LEU A 310 6.45 23.09 4.97
N SER A 311 5.86 24.26 4.76
CA SER A 311 5.83 25.32 5.77
C SER A 311 5.07 24.98 7.04
N ARG A 312 4.26 23.93 7.00
CA ARG A 312 3.52 23.39 8.15
C ARG A 312 3.61 21.88 8.15
N CYS A 313 3.72 21.28 9.31
CA CYS A 313 3.58 19.83 9.50
C CYS A 313 2.24 19.50 10.18
N GLU A 314 1.91 18.24 10.21
CA GLU A 314 0.79 17.75 11.00
C GLU A 314 1.27 17.48 12.42
N GLY A 315 0.49 17.98 13.40
CA GLY A 315 0.62 17.61 14.79
C GLY A 315 0.11 16.21 15.07
N ASP A 316 0.11 15.81 16.33
CA ASP A 316 -0.38 14.51 16.75
C ASP A 316 -1.89 14.41 16.55
N TYR A 317 -2.34 13.31 15.95
CA TYR A 317 -3.77 13.00 15.88
C TYR A 317 -4.32 12.72 17.27
N THR A 318 -5.35 13.44 17.64
CA THR A 318 -6.08 13.22 18.89
C THR A 318 -7.55 12.88 18.62
N ALA A 319 -8.25 12.35 19.63
CA ALA A 319 -9.68 12.07 19.50
C ALA A 319 -10.52 13.33 19.22
N ASP A 320 -9.99 14.50 19.54
CA ASP A 320 -10.63 15.81 19.30
C ASP A 320 -10.25 16.42 17.95
N SER A 321 -9.34 15.79 17.19
CA SER A 321 -8.93 16.25 15.86
C SER A 321 -10.11 16.20 14.90
N PRO A 322 -10.48 17.31 14.23
CA PRO A 322 -11.71 17.38 13.49
C PRO A 322 -11.71 16.52 12.22
N GLY A 323 -12.76 15.74 12.08
CA GLY A 323 -13.19 15.22 10.77
C GLY A 323 -12.32 14.17 10.10
N TRP A 324 -11.36 13.56 10.83
CA TRP A 324 -10.55 12.52 10.22
C TRP A 324 -11.20 11.13 10.31
N TRP A 325 -11.31 10.44 9.18
CA TRP A 325 -11.90 9.11 9.04
C TRP A 325 -10.95 8.11 8.40
N GLY A 326 -9.66 8.17 8.69
CA GLY A 326 -8.67 7.24 8.17
C GLY A 326 -7.99 7.74 6.89
N THR A 327 -8.36 7.28 5.74
CA THR A 327 -7.64 7.60 4.51
C THR A 327 -8.15 8.87 3.82
N ARG A 328 -7.28 9.88 3.71
CA ARG A 328 -7.46 10.98 2.77
C ARG A 328 -6.40 10.83 1.68
N PRO A 329 -6.80 10.45 0.46
CA PRO A 329 -5.86 10.16 -0.61
C PRO A 329 -5.34 11.39 -1.33
N ASP A 330 -5.79 12.59 -0.99
CA ASP A 330 -5.24 13.82 -1.54
C ASP A 330 -3.88 14.17 -0.90
N THR A 331 -3.11 15.01 -1.57
CA THR A 331 -1.78 15.45 -1.14
C THR A 331 -1.80 16.89 -0.61
N THR A 332 -2.99 17.42 -0.30
CA THR A 332 -3.12 18.81 0.12
C THR A 332 -2.69 19.06 1.56
N GLY A 333 -2.62 18.01 2.40
CA GLY A 333 -2.21 18.14 3.80
C GLY A 333 -1.55 19.46 4.18
N PRO A 334 -1.27 19.70 5.43
CA PRO A 334 -1.64 18.93 6.61
C PRO A 334 -3.16 18.93 6.86
N TYR A 335 -3.69 17.78 7.31
CA TYR A 335 -5.14 17.55 7.40
C TYR A 335 -5.75 17.98 8.74
N TYR A 336 -4.97 17.92 9.81
CA TYR A 336 -5.37 18.25 11.17
C TYR A 336 -4.20 18.90 11.91
N ASP A 337 -4.47 19.62 12.98
CA ASP A 337 -3.53 20.22 13.92
C ASP A 337 -2.23 20.73 13.26
N ARG A 338 -2.38 21.74 12.38
CA ARG A 338 -1.26 22.32 11.62
C ARG A 338 -0.30 22.99 12.55
N GLU A 339 0.91 22.48 12.61
CA GLU A 339 1.94 22.98 13.50
C GLU A 339 3.11 23.62 12.74
N GLU A 340 3.76 24.55 13.42
CA GLU A 340 5.04 25.08 12.99
C GLU A 340 6.15 24.13 13.40
N TRP A 341 7.17 24.05 12.54
CA TRP A 341 8.39 23.32 12.82
C TRP A 341 9.61 24.17 12.51
N SER A 342 10.83 23.68 12.73
CA SER A 342 12.06 24.46 12.68
C SER A 342 12.28 25.31 11.43
N GLU A 343 11.77 24.88 10.27
CA GLU A 343 11.92 25.59 9.00
C GLU A 343 10.72 26.45 8.60
N SER A 344 9.64 26.45 9.37
CA SER A 344 8.41 27.17 9.02
C SER A 344 8.64 28.66 8.81
N GLU A 345 9.37 29.34 9.73
CA GLU A 345 9.66 30.77 9.65
C GLU A 345 10.54 31.08 8.42
N ARG A 346 11.61 30.33 8.22
CA ARG A 346 12.52 30.48 7.09
C ARG A 346 11.80 30.33 5.74
N ILE A 347 10.91 29.34 5.61
CA ILE A 347 10.11 29.15 4.40
C ILE A 347 9.16 30.34 4.20
N ALA A 348 8.48 30.77 5.26
CA ALA A 348 7.53 31.89 5.20
C ALA A 348 8.21 33.18 4.76
N GLU A 349 9.38 33.52 5.33
CA GLU A 349 10.18 34.67 4.93
C GLU A 349 10.61 34.62 3.46
N ALA A 350 11.09 33.45 3.00
CA ALA A 350 11.51 33.26 1.62
C ALA A 350 10.36 33.43 0.63
N VAL A 351 9.16 32.89 0.98
CA VAL A 351 7.95 33.05 0.15
C VAL A 351 7.49 34.50 0.13
N ALA A 352 7.56 35.23 1.26
CA ALA A 352 7.21 36.65 1.32
C ALA A 352 8.09 37.49 0.39
N VAL A 353 9.40 37.27 0.41
CA VAL A 353 10.36 37.93 -0.49
C VAL A 353 10.03 37.59 -1.95
N ALA A 354 9.88 36.30 -2.24
CA ALA A 354 9.56 35.85 -3.60
C ALA A 354 8.26 36.46 -4.13
N LEU A 355 7.22 36.57 -3.29
CA LEU A 355 5.95 37.17 -3.66
C LEU A 355 6.07 38.69 -3.94
N GLY A 356 6.95 39.37 -3.23
CA GLY A 356 7.23 40.80 -3.44
C GLY A 356 8.01 41.10 -4.72
N GLU A 357 8.81 40.15 -5.19
CA GLU A 357 9.69 40.30 -6.36
C GLU A 357 9.13 39.62 -7.63
N ALA A 358 8.17 38.70 -7.48
CA ALA A 358 7.69 37.88 -8.56
C ALA A 358 6.88 38.70 -9.59
N ALA A 359 7.21 38.48 -10.87
CA ALA A 359 6.35 38.85 -11.97
C ALA A 359 5.29 37.75 -12.22
N GLU A 360 4.25 38.09 -12.98
CA GLU A 360 3.31 37.07 -13.46
C GLU A 360 4.01 36.11 -14.47
N PRO A 361 3.73 34.79 -14.44
CA PRO A 361 2.65 34.12 -13.70
C PRO A 361 3.03 33.60 -12.30
N LEU A 362 4.30 33.76 -11.87
CA LEU A 362 4.76 33.21 -10.57
C LEU A 362 4.02 33.84 -9.39
N ALA A 363 3.73 35.14 -9.42
CA ALA A 363 3.00 35.81 -8.34
C ALA A 363 1.61 35.23 -8.12
N THR A 364 0.88 34.93 -9.18
CA THR A 364 -0.43 34.27 -9.11
C THR A 364 -0.28 32.85 -8.56
N HIS A 365 0.67 32.05 -9.06
CA HIS A 365 0.93 30.71 -8.59
C HIS A 365 1.22 30.66 -7.07
N LEU A 366 2.07 31.55 -6.57
CA LEU A 366 2.38 31.61 -5.13
C LEU A 366 1.13 31.91 -4.29
N LYS A 367 0.30 32.88 -4.73
CA LYS A 367 -0.96 33.22 -4.02
C LYS A 367 -1.91 32.03 -3.99
N ASP A 368 -2.07 31.32 -5.10
CA ASP A 368 -2.95 30.15 -5.20
C ASP A 368 -2.47 29.00 -4.30
N GLN A 369 -1.15 28.75 -4.25
CA GLN A 369 -0.60 27.72 -3.37
C GLN A 369 -0.72 28.09 -1.88
N LEU A 370 -0.51 29.36 -1.53
CA LEU A 370 -0.72 29.83 -0.16
C LEU A 370 -2.17 29.65 0.28
N ALA A 371 -3.12 30.03 -0.60
CA ALA A 371 -4.54 29.83 -0.34
C ALA A 371 -4.92 28.36 -0.19
N ARG A 372 -4.38 27.50 -1.07
CA ARG A 372 -4.60 26.04 -1.05
C ARG A 372 -4.14 25.40 0.27
N HIS A 373 -2.98 25.80 0.76
CA HIS A 373 -2.40 25.24 2.00
C HIS A 373 -2.79 26.05 3.27
N VAL A 374 -3.62 27.08 3.12
CA VAL A 374 -4.05 27.96 4.22
C VAL A 374 -2.85 28.49 5.02
N VAL A 375 -1.85 28.95 4.31
CA VAL A 375 -0.63 29.53 4.92
C VAL A 375 -0.75 31.04 4.94
N GLU A 376 -0.74 31.64 6.13
CA GLU A 376 -0.69 33.08 6.31
C GLU A 376 0.76 33.57 6.29
N ILE A 377 1.05 34.56 5.49
CA ILE A 377 2.37 35.21 5.43
C ILE A 377 2.21 36.69 5.72
N GLY A 378 2.89 37.17 6.74
CA GLY A 378 3.13 38.62 6.95
C GLY A 378 1.88 39.45 7.30
N GLY A 379 1.00 39.00 8.19
CA GLY A 379 -0.05 39.84 8.80
C GLY A 379 -1.21 40.27 7.89
N GLY A 380 -1.28 39.76 6.66
CA GLY A 380 -2.44 39.91 5.78
C GLY A 380 -3.31 38.66 5.86
N ALA A 381 -4.51 38.77 6.44
CA ALA A 381 -5.46 37.67 6.49
C ALA A 381 -5.74 37.15 5.07
N ALA A 382 -5.32 35.95 4.74
CA ALA A 382 -5.88 35.23 3.63
C ALA A 382 -7.37 35.01 3.93
N ALA A 383 -8.27 35.46 3.04
CA ALA A 383 -9.67 35.16 3.21
C ALA A 383 -9.84 33.64 3.31
N PRO A 384 -10.60 33.13 4.30
CA PRO A 384 -10.82 31.71 4.40
C PRO A 384 -11.46 31.24 3.09
N VAL A 385 -10.82 30.30 2.41
CA VAL A 385 -11.47 29.55 1.35
C VAL A 385 -12.68 28.92 1.99
N ALA A 386 -13.88 29.27 1.50
CA ALA A 386 -15.14 28.74 1.99
C ALA A 386 -15.00 27.24 2.16
N ALA A 387 -15.27 26.77 3.36
CA ALA A 387 -15.12 25.37 3.73
C ALA A 387 -15.80 24.50 2.66
N MET A 388 -15.14 23.44 2.29
CA MET A 388 -15.67 22.40 1.39
C MET A 388 -16.85 21.63 2.01
N ASP A 389 -17.71 22.30 2.76
CA ASP A 389 -18.93 21.74 3.34
C ASP A 389 -20.07 21.52 2.33
N GLU A 390 -19.92 22.02 1.09
CA GLU A 390 -20.96 21.84 0.05
C GLU A 390 -20.83 20.53 -0.76
N LEU A 391 -19.88 19.65 -0.49
CA LEU A 391 -19.71 18.40 -1.24
C LEU A 391 -20.21 17.14 -0.50
N ALA A 392 -20.93 17.28 0.58
CA ALA A 392 -21.61 16.18 1.25
C ALA A 392 -23.09 16.06 0.82
N GLU A 393 -23.37 16.06 -0.47
CA GLU A 393 -24.64 15.48 -0.91
C GLU A 393 -24.56 13.95 -0.81
N PRO A 394 -25.46 13.30 -0.05
CA PRO A 394 -25.48 11.85 0.02
C PRO A 394 -25.80 11.29 -1.36
N ILE A 395 -24.93 10.39 -1.85
CA ILE A 395 -25.20 9.60 -3.05
C ILE A 395 -26.52 8.89 -2.82
N ALA A 396 -27.56 9.29 -3.56
CA ALA A 396 -28.83 8.61 -3.58
C ALA A 396 -28.59 7.20 -4.15
N VAL A 397 -28.72 6.20 -3.30
CA VAL A 397 -28.73 4.79 -3.74
C VAL A 397 -30.07 4.58 -4.45
N PRO A 398 -30.10 4.17 -5.73
CA PRO A 398 -31.35 3.81 -6.39
C PRO A 398 -32.01 2.64 -5.68
N ALA A 399 -33.33 2.68 -5.54
CA ALA A 399 -34.16 1.70 -4.85
C ALA A 399 -34.17 0.33 -5.55
#